data_f5469b512fa80308238242d51bfefe2f
#
_entry.id   f5469b512fa80308238242d51bfefe2f
#
_cell.length_a   1.000
_cell.length_b   1.000
_cell.length_c   1.000
_cell.angle_alpha   90.00
_cell.angle_beta   90.00
_cell.angle_gamma   90.00
#
_symmetry.space_group_name_H-M   'P 1'
#
loop_
_entity.id
_entity.type
_entity.pdbx_description
1 polymer ?
#
loop_
_entity_poly.entity_id
_entity_poly.type
_entity_poly.pdbx_seq_one_letter_code
_entity_poly.pdbx_strand_id
1 'polypeptide(L)'
;MICRLTIQPRVVTAVHTHEHEQVTMVERGRVLYTVDGVERVCAAGDVLHFPPHLPHGATMLDEEVVLVDVFTPPREDFLAPKQSA
;
A
#
# COMPACT_ATOMS: atom_id res chain seq x y z
N MET A 1 -0.44 -9.60 -10.11
CA MET A 1 -1.72 -8.91 -9.84
C MET A 1 -1.49 -7.42 -9.68
N ILE A 2 -2.28 -6.60 -10.35
CA ILE A 2 -2.17 -5.15 -10.27
C ILE A 2 -3.48 -4.60 -9.74
N CYS A 3 -3.41 -3.77 -8.71
CA CYS A 3 -4.58 -3.14 -8.11
C CYS A 3 -4.40 -1.63 -8.09
N ARG A 4 -5.44 -0.92 -8.47
CA ARG A 4 -5.46 0.54 -8.35
C ARG A 4 -6.44 0.90 -7.25
N LEU A 5 -5.98 1.62 -6.25
CA LEU A 5 -6.74 1.92 -5.04
C LEU A 5 -6.90 3.43 -4.89
N THR A 6 -8.12 3.87 -4.62
CA THR A 6 -8.39 5.25 -4.26
C THR A 6 -8.72 5.26 -2.78
N ILE A 7 -7.93 5.99 -2.00
CA ILE A 7 -8.04 5.99 -0.55
C ILE A 7 -8.33 7.41 -0.08
N GLN A 8 -9.30 7.51 0.81
CA GLN A 8 -9.75 8.80 1.32
C GLN A 8 -8.72 9.44 2.25
N PRO A 9 -8.78 10.77 2.45
CA PRO A 9 -7.88 11.43 3.38
C PRO A 9 -7.95 10.82 4.77
N ARG A 10 -6.80 10.80 5.45
CA ARG A 10 -6.65 10.43 6.86
C ARG A 10 -6.92 8.97 7.18
N VAL A 11 -7.12 8.13 6.18
CA VAL A 11 -7.21 6.69 6.41
C VAL A 11 -5.86 6.17 6.84
N VAL A 12 -5.84 5.32 7.85
CA VAL A 12 -4.63 4.69 8.37
C VAL A 12 -4.73 3.20 8.14
N THR A 13 -3.70 2.62 7.53
CA THR A 13 -3.56 1.17 7.47
C THR A 13 -2.54 0.76 8.52
N ALA A 14 -2.90 -0.22 9.34
CA ALA A 14 -2.00 -0.69 10.39
C ALA A 14 -0.74 -1.32 9.77
N VAL A 15 0.36 -1.25 10.51
CA VAL A 15 1.58 -1.94 10.10
C VAL A 15 1.29 -3.44 10.08
N HIS A 16 1.64 -4.08 8.98
CA HIS A 16 1.40 -5.49 8.77
C HIS A 16 2.50 -6.10 7.90
N THR A 17 2.49 -7.41 7.82
CA THR A 17 3.39 -8.15 6.94
C THR A 17 2.56 -9.11 6.10
N HIS A 18 3.07 -9.48 4.94
CA HIS A 18 2.48 -10.53 4.11
C HIS A 18 3.58 -11.24 3.33
N GLU A 19 3.25 -12.40 2.83
CA GLU A 19 4.22 -13.21 2.10
C GLU A 19 4.42 -12.75 0.66
N HIS A 20 3.58 -11.85 0.18
CA HIS A 20 3.66 -11.34 -1.18
C HIS A 20 4.72 -10.27 -1.29
N GLU A 21 5.44 -10.28 -2.39
CA GLU A 21 6.26 -9.14 -2.77
C GLU A 21 5.35 -8.08 -3.36
N GLN A 22 5.58 -6.82 -3.01
CA GLN A 22 4.73 -5.72 -3.44
C GLN A 22 5.57 -4.57 -3.98
N VAL A 23 5.12 -4.00 -5.11
CA VAL A 23 5.63 -2.73 -5.61
C VAL A 23 4.46 -1.76 -5.63
N THR A 24 4.65 -0.59 -5.05
CA THR A 24 3.61 0.43 -4.97
C THR A 24 4.10 1.71 -5.65
N MET A 25 3.27 2.24 -6.53
CA MET A 25 3.49 3.56 -7.10
C MET A 25 2.42 4.51 -6.57
N VAL A 26 2.85 5.68 -6.09
CA VAL A 26 1.91 6.74 -5.74
C VAL A 26 1.57 7.46 -7.04
N GLU A 27 0.31 7.37 -7.44
CA GLU A 27 -0.16 8.02 -8.66
C GLU A 27 -0.64 9.43 -8.37
N ARG A 28 -1.23 9.66 -7.18
CA ARG A 28 -1.83 10.93 -6.83
C ARG A 28 -1.82 11.11 -5.31
N GLY A 29 -1.58 12.32 -4.85
CA GLY A 29 -1.63 12.67 -3.45
C GLY A 29 -0.34 12.38 -2.72
N ARG A 30 -0.37 12.46 -1.40
CA ARG A 30 0.79 12.20 -0.53
C ARG A 30 0.39 11.24 0.56
N VAL A 31 1.31 10.36 0.91
CA VAL A 31 1.08 9.32 1.89
C VAL A 31 2.32 9.16 2.76
N LEU A 32 2.11 9.00 4.07
CA LEU A 32 3.18 8.69 5.00
C LEU A 32 3.28 7.17 5.10
N TYR A 33 4.37 6.61 4.62
CA TYR A 33 4.65 5.19 4.77
C TYR A 33 5.55 4.96 5.98
N THR A 34 5.22 3.92 6.72
CA THR A 34 6.10 3.39 7.77
C THR A 34 6.60 2.05 7.25
N VAL A 35 7.90 1.94 7.02
CA VAL A 35 8.51 0.75 6.46
C VAL A 35 9.64 0.31 7.39
N ASP A 36 9.50 -0.87 7.98
CA ASP A 36 10.47 -1.42 8.93
C ASP A 36 10.84 -0.40 10.00
N GLY A 37 9.85 0.33 10.52
CA GLY A 37 10.03 1.32 11.57
C GLY A 37 10.51 2.68 11.10
N VAL A 38 10.75 2.88 9.80
CA VAL A 38 11.20 4.16 9.25
C VAL A 38 10.05 4.84 8.53
N GLU A 39 9.81 6.09 8.86
CA GLU A 39 8.75 6.88 8.24
C GLU A 39 9.26 7.68 7.05
N ARG A 40 8.44 7.72 6.00
CA ARG A 40 8.77 8.47 4.80
C ARG A 40 7.51 8.99 4.14
N VAL A 41 7.50 10.26 3.79
CA VAL A 41 6.40 10.84 3.00
C VAL A 41 6.69 10.61 1.53
N CYS A 42 5.74 9.99 0.84
CA CYS A 42 5.82 9.71 -0.59
C CYS A 42 4.74 10.49 -1.32
N ALA A 43 5.05 10.91 -2.53
CA ALA A 43 4.16 11.72 -3.35
C ALA A 43 4.05 11.12 -4.76
N ALA A 44 3.20 11.71 -5.57
CA ALA A 44 2.98 11.24 -6.94
C ALA A 44 4.30 11.06 -7.69
N GLY A 45 4.47 9.90 -8.29
CA GLY A 45 5.69 9.53 -9.00
C GLY A 45 6.64 8.68 -8.20
N ASP A 46 6.49 8.61 -6.86
CA ASP A 46 7.34 7.76 -6.04
C ASP A 46 6.95 6.31 -6.18
N VAL A 47 7.95 5.44 -6.15
CA VAL A 47 7.77 4.00 -6.23
C VAL A 47 8.45 3.37 -5.03
N LEU A 48 7.74 2.46 -4.37
CA LEU A 48 8.25 1.74 -3.21
C LEU A 48 8.24 0.24 -3.51
N HIS A 49 9.23 -0.45 -2.97
CA HIS A 49 9.32 -1.90 -3.06
C HIS A 49 9.26 -2.49 -1.67
N PHE A 50 8.35 -3.42 -1.47
CA PHE A 50 8.20 -4.14 -0.20
C PHE A 50 8.47 -5.61 -0.44
N PRO A 51 9.68 -6.10 -0.07
CA PRO A 51 9.95 -7.53 -0.11
C PRO A 51 8.99 -8.32 0.77
N PRO A 52 8.86 -9.63 0.57
CA PRO A 52 8.04 -10.45 1.45
C PRO A 52 8.39 -10.25 2.92
N HIS A 53 7.36 -10.19 3.75
CA HIS A 53 7.48 -10.10 5.22
C HIS A 53 8.06 -8.80 5.76
N LEU A 54 8.28 -7.79 4.92
CA LEU A 54 8.75 -6.49 5.39
C LEU A 54 7.58 -5.76 6.07
N PRO A 55 7.70 -5.38 7.35
CA PRO A 55 6.64 -4.64 8.03
C PRO A 55 6.42 -3.29 7.38
N HIS A 56 5.18 -3.00 7.03
CA HIS A 56 4.85 -1.72 6.41
C HIS A 56 3.41 -1.31 6.71
N GLY A 57 3.17 -0.02 6.71
CA GLY A 57 1.86 0.56 6.87
C GLY A 57 1.84 1.94 6.24
N ALA A 58 0.66 2.52 6.15
CA ALA A 58 0.49 3.81 5.49
C ALA A 58 -0.53 4.66 6.22
N THR A 59 -0.29 5.97 6.23
CA THR A 59 -1.22 6.97 6.74
C THR A 59 -1.46 7.99 5.63
N MET A 60 -2.70 8.07 5.19
CA MET A 60 -3.08 9.09 4.20
C MET A 60 -3.05 10.45 4.88
N LEU A 61 -2.56 11.45 4.18
CA LEU A 61 -2.49 12.79 4.72
C LEU A 61 -3.78 13.55 4.39
N ASP A 62 -3.68 14.81 3.98
CA ASP A 62 -4.86 15.69 3.91
C ASP A 62 -5.68 15.56 2.63
N GLU A 63 -5.23 14.74 1.70
CA GLU A 63 -5.92 14.62 0.41
C GLU A 63 -6.13 13.15 0.02
N GLU A 64 -7.02 12.95 -0.94
CA GLU A 64 -7.25 11.64 -1.51
C GLU A 64 -5.98 11.13 -2.17
N VAL A 65 -5.70 9.85 -2.00
CA VAL A 65 -4.50 9.20 -2.53
C VAL A 65 -4.91 8.11 -3.50
N VAL A 66 -4.24 8.04 -4.64
CA VAL A 66 -4.39 6.96 -5.60
C VAL A 66 -3.07 6.19 -5.64
N LEU A 67 -3.16 4.90 -5.35
CA LEU A 67 -2.02 3.99 -5.35
C LEU A 67 -2.21 2.92 -6.40
N VAL A 68 -1.11 2.52 -7.03
CA VAL A 68 -1.08 1.34 -7.90
C VAL A 68 -0.17 0.32 -7.24
N ASP A 69 -0.74 -0.82 -6.85
CA ASP A 69 -0.02 -1.89 -6.19
C ASP A 69 0.12 -3.08 -7.12
N VAL A 70 1.33 -3.62 -7.18
CA VAL A 70 1.61 -4.85 -7.92
C VAL A 70 2.06 -5.89 -6.91
N PHE A 71 1.37 -7.02 -6.89
CA PHE A 71 1.68 -8.13 -5.99
C PHE A 71 2.11 -9.36 -6.77
N THR A 72 3.09 -10.07 -6.25
CA THR A 72 3.48 -11.36 -6.77
C THR A 72 3.85 -12.30 -5.61
N PRO A 73 3.26 -13.49 -5.53
CA PRO A 73 2.15 -13.97 -6.36
C PRO A 73 0.86 -13.18 -6.13
N PRO A 74 -0.19 -13.41 -6.90
CA PRO A 74 -1.45 -12.69 -6.70
C PRO A 74 -1.99 -12.85 -5.29
N ARG A 75 -2.56 -11.81 -4.75
CA ARG A 75 -3.17 -11.85 -3.43
C ARG A 75 -4.57 -12.42 -3.54
N GLU A 76 -4.74 -13.64 -3.05
CA GLU A 76 -6.02 -14.34 -3.13
C GLU A 76 -7.10 -13.64 -2.32
N ASP A 77 -6.73 -12.97 -1.25
CA ASP A 77 -7.68 -12.21 -0.44
C ASP A 77 -8.29 -11.03 -1.22
N PHE A 78 -7.64 -10.56 -2.29
CA PHE A 78 -8.20 -9.55 -3.17
C PHE A 78 -9.08 -10.16 -4.27
N LEU A 79 -8.86 -11.42 -4.58
CA LEU A 79 -9.59 -12.13 -5.64
C LEU A 79 -10.80 -12.88 -5.11
N ALA A 80 -10.73 -13.36 -3.88
CA ALA A 80 -11.80 -14.14 -3.28
C ALA A 80 -12.97 -13.21 -2.94
N PRO A 81 -14.16 -13.61 -3.30
CA PRO A 81 -15.32 -12.84 -2.88
C PRO A 81 -15.45 -12.90 -1.41
N LYS A 82 -15.44 -12.61 -0.78
CA LYS A 82 -15.54 -12.66 0.42
C LYS A 82 -14.90 -13.06 1.49
N GLN A 83 -14.34 -13.01 1.64
CA GLN A 83 -13.57 -13.42 2.50
C GLN A 83 -13.72 -12.72 3.69
N SER A 84 -13.97 -12.55 3.95
CA SER A 84 -14.07 -11.90 4.71
C SER A 84 -13.60 -11.32 5.39
N ALA A 85 -13.50 -11.06 5.34
CA ALA A 85 -13.17 -10.37 5.85
C ALA A 85 -12.67 -10.11 6.67
#